data_c2f24abad79eac3c6bea08c1e3ebeb1f
#
_entry.id   c2f24abad79eac3c6bea08c1e3ebeb1f
#
_cell.length_a   1.000
_cell.length_b   1.000
_cell.length_c   1.000
_cell.angle_alpha   90.00
_cell.angle_beta   90.00
_cell.angle_gamma   90.00
#
_symmetry.space_group_name_H-M   'P 1'
#
loop_
_entity.id
_entity.type
_entity.pdbx_description
1 polymer ?
#
loop_
_entity_poly.entity_id
_entity_poly.type
_entity_poly.pdbx_seq_one_letter_code
_entity_poly.pdbx_strand_id
1 'polypeptide(L)'
;MKFRRKLSQKQTQPVCGELQQIANHCASEYGIRQTPILRASPHVQSPMLIGFFKPIIAVPADGLPPADVQMILKHEIVHFKRLDLWWKLLGVIIQTIHWGNPIVWLLCNDFEFYAETSCDAQVVHNLDHDGRKSYGYLLILYSKSQRKLNPMPGISFISSREKLKRRIYIKLAEK
;
A
#
# COMPACT_ATOMS: atom_id res chain seq x y z
N MET A 1 5.70 -8.11 17.24
CA MET A 1 5.74 -9.57 17.11
C MET A 1 4.38 -10.27 17.28
N LYS A 2 3.48 -9.81 18.16
CA LYS A 2 2.14 -10.43 18.37
C LYS A 2 1.17 -10.29 17.17
N PHE A 3 1.25 -9.22 16.38
CA PHE A 3 0.38 -8.98 15.21
C PHE A 3 0.64 -10.00 14.08
N ARG A 4 1.90 -10.32 13.81
CA ARG A 4 2.30 -11.32 12.81
C ARG A 4 1.86 -12.74 13.17
N ARG A 5 1.77 -13.05 14.47
CA ARG A 5 1.35 -14.37 14.96
C ARG A 5 -0.16 -14.57 14.86
N LYS A 6 -0.97 -13.49 14.90
CA LYS A 6 -2.42 -13.53 14.68
C LYS A 6 -2.79 -13.70 13.21
N LEU A 7 -1.97 -13.20 12.28
CA LEU A 7 -2.15 -13.40 10.84
C LEU A 7 -1.61 -14.75 10.34
N SER A 8 -0.78 -15.43 11.14
CA SER A 8 -0.21 -16.73 10.83
C SER A 8 -1.15 -17.85 11.26
N GLN A 9 -1.86 -18.43 10.32
CA GLN A 9 -2.42 -19.77 10.26
C GLN A 9 -3.84 -20.07 10.74
N LYS A 10 -4.52 -19.32 11.62
CA LYS A 10 -5.85 -19.77 12.07
C LYS A 10 -7.06 -18.90 11.69
N GLN A 11 -6.84 -17.71 11.11
CA GLN A 11 -7.93 -16.76 10.81
C GLN A 11 -7.87 -16.14 9.39
N THR A 12 -6.97 -16.61 8.54
CA THR A 12 -6.90 -16.16 7.16
C THR A 12 -7.40 -17.26 6.25
N GLN A 13 -8.59 -17.06 5.69
CA GLN A 13 -9.13 -17.96 4.68
C GLN A 13 -8.44 -17.71 3.33
N PRO A 14 -8.23 -18.76 2.49
CA PRO A 14 -7.83 -18.53 1.11
C PRO A 14 -8.90 -17.68 0.44
N VAL A 15 -8.49 -16.64 -0.26
CA VAL A 15 -9.38 -15.77 -1.00
C VAL A 15 -9.99 -16.55 -2.17
N CYS A 16 -11.20 -16.19 -2.58
CA CYS A 16 -11.86 -16.73 -3.77
C CYS A 16 -10.89 -16.73 -4.96
N GLY A 17 -10.84 -17.83 -5.72
CA GLY A 17 -9.91 -18.00 -6.84
C GLY A 17 -9.92 -16.86 -7.86
N GLU A 18 -11.07 -16.17 -8.01
CA GLU A 18 -11.21 -15.01 -8.88
C GLU A 18 -10.30 -13.84 -8.51
N LEU A 19 -10.23 -13.48 -7.21
CA LEU A 19 -9.34 -12.39 -6.76
C LEU A 19 -7.86 -12.71 -6.98
N GLN A 20 -7.47 -13.98 -6.79
CA GLN A 20 -6.11 -14.40 -7.08
C GLN A 20 -5.82 -14.35 -8.59
N GLN A 21 -6.78 -14.66 -9.44
CA GLN A 21 -6.64 -14.55 -10.90
C GLN A 21 -6.47 -13.07 -11.31
N ILE A 22 -7.27 -12.15 -10.76
CA ILE A 22 -7.11 -10.72 -10.99
C ILE A 22 -5.71 -10.25 -10.55
N ALA A 23 -5.24 -10.68 -9.38
CA ALA A 23 -3.90 -10.33 -8.92
C ALA A 23 -2.80 -10.89 -9.84
N ASN A 24 -2.95 -12.12 -10.32
CA ASN A 24 -2.02 -12.72 -11.27
C ASN A 24 -1.99 -11.95 -12.60
N HIS A 25 -3.15 -11.54 -13.09
CA HIS A 25 -3.25 -10.71 -14.29
C HIS A 25 -2.54 -9.36 -14.07
N CYS A 26 -2.84 -8.66 -12.99
CA CYS A 26 -2.16 -7.40 -12.64
C CYS A 26 -0.64 -7.60 -12.51
N ALA A 27 -0.18 -8.68 -11.87
CA ALA A 27 1.25 -8.96 -11.73
C ALA A 27 1.93 -9.19 -13.09
N SER A 28 1.27 -9.86 -14.02
CA SER A 28 1.79 -10.09 -15.37
C SER A 28 1.98 -8.80 -16.16
N GLU A 29 1.06 -7.82 -16.01
CA GLU A 29 1.20 -6.49 -16.62
C GLU A 29 2.48 -5.77 -16.18
N TYR A 30 2.93 -6.00 -14.94
CA TYR A 30 4.18 -5.45 -14.40
C TYR A 30 5.40 -6.37 -14.57
N GLY A 31 5.28 -7.47 -15.32
CA GLY A 31 6.38 -8.42 -15.57
C GLY A 31 6.79 -9.23 -14.34
N ILE A 32 5.91 -9.41 -13.37
CA ILE A 32 6.15 -10.19 -12.16
C ILE A 32 5.78 -11.64 -12.39
N ARG A 33 6.75 -12.56 -12.22
CA ARG A 33 6.55 -14.00 -12.43
C ARG A 33 5.90 -14.70 -11.23
N GLN A 34 6.15 -14.21 -10.01
CA GLN A 34 5.60 -14.79 -8.79
C GLN A 34 4.74 -13.76 -8.07
N THR A 35 3.43 -13.91 -8.20
CA THR A 35 2.46 -13.04 -7.53
C THR A 35 2.40 -13.36 -6.05
N PRO A 36 2.35 -12.35 -5.16
CA PRO A 36 2.07 -12.57 -3.74
C PRO A 36 0.73 -13.28 -3.54
N ILE A 37 0.68 -14.17 -2.56
CA ILE A 37 -0.56 -14.89 -2.22
C ILE A 37 -1.52 -13.92 -1.54
N LEU A 38 -2.77 -13.89 -1.99
CA LEU A 38 -3.83 -13.14 -1.34
C LEU A 38 -4.38 -13.92 -0.15
N ARG A 39 -4.61 -13.22 0.95
CA ARG A 39 -5.25 -13.78 2.14
C ARG A 39 -6.29 -12.83 2.72
N ALA A 40 -7.52 -13.33 2.89
CA ALA A 40 -8.58 -12.58 3.57
C ALA A 40 -8.35 -12.58 5.09
N SER A 41 -8.56 -11.44 5.73
CA SER A 41 -8.46 -11.29 7.18
C SER A 41 -9.51 -10.31 7.72
N PRO A 42 -10.24 -10.66 8.78
CA PRO A 42 -11.21 -9.77 9.41
C PRO A 42 -10.55 -8.60 10.17
N HIS A 43 -9.23 -8.65 10.37
CA HIS A 43 -8.49 -7.60 11.06
C HIS A 43 -7.92 -6.54 10.12
N VAL A 44 -8.11 -6.71 8.82
CA VAL A 44 -7.62 -5.81 7.78
C VAL A 44 -8.81 -5.02 7.22
N GLN A 45 -8.71 -3.71 7.22
CA GLN A 45 -9.75 -2.82 6.71
C GLN A 45 -9.45 -2.31 5.28
N SER A 46 -8.20 -2.41 4.87
CA SER A 46 -7.75 -2.07 3.51
C SER A 46 -6.69 -3.08 3.07
N PRO A 47 -6.59 -3.38 1.78
CA PRO A 47 -5.50 -4.20 1.27
C PRO A 47 -4.15 -3.68 1.72
N MET A 48 -3.23 -4.59 2.00
CA MET A 48 -1.87 -4.24 2.41
C MET A 48 -0.89 -5.37 2.13
N LEU A 49 0.31 -5.02 1.71
CA LEU A 49 1.43 -5.95 1.55
C LEU A 49 2.10 -6.22 2.89
N ILE A 50 2.25 -7.49 3.27
CA ILE A 50 2.83 -7.92 4.56
C ILE A 50 3.87 -9.01 4.34
N GLY A 51 4.98 -8.92 5.06
CA GLY A 51 6.02 -9.95 5.10
C GLY A 51 7.22 -9.64 4.20
N PHE A 52 8.43 -9.86 4.71
CA PHE A 52 9.67 -9.56 4.03
C PHE A 52 10.15 -10.71 3.13
N PHE A 53 10.15 -11.94 3.66
CA PHE A 53 10.67 -13.12 2.96
C PHE A 53 9.60 -13.89 2.18
N LYS A 54 8.37 -13.90 2.68
CA LYS A 54 7.20 -14.50 2.05
C LYS A 54 6.09 -13.48 2.05
N PRO A 55 6.12 -12.52 1.12
CA PRO A 55 5.12 -11.46 1.07
C PRO A 55 3.75 -12.01 0.71
N ILE A 56 2.75 -11.52 1.41
CA ILE A 56 1.34 -11.78 1.15
C ILE A 56 0.60 -10.45 1.02
N ILE A 57 -0.44 -10.41 0.21
CA ILE A 57 -1.38 -9.30 0.18
C ILE A 57 -2.56 -9.67 1.06
N ALA A 58 -2.69 -9.01 2.22
CA ALA A 58 -3.85 -9.17 3.08
C ALA A 58 -4.98 -8.29 2.56
N VAL A 59 -6.18 -8.87 2.42
CA VAL A 59 -7.40 -8.18 1.98
C VAL A 59 -8.48 -8.27 3.05
N PRO A 60 -9.44 -7.31 3.12
CA PRO A 60 -10.58 -7.40 4.02
C PRO A 60 -11.40 -8.68 3.80
N ALA A 61 -11.88 -9.30 4.87
CA ALA A 61 -12.72 -10.49 4.77
C ALA A 61 -14.11 -10.18 4.17
N ASP A 62 -14.60 -8.96 4.38
CA ASP A 62 -15.88 -8.49 3.84
C ASP A 62 -15.85 -8.25 2.32
N GLY A 63 -14.70 -8.50 1.69
CA GLY A 63 -14.48 -8.30 0.27
C GLY A 63 -14.12 -6.85 -0.08
N LEU A 64 -13.92 -6.62 -1.37
CA LEU A 64 -13.66 -5.32 -1.96
C LEU A 64 -14.73 -5.05 -3.03
N PRO A 65 -15.16 -3.80 -3.23
CA PRO A 65 -16.01 -3.46 -4.35
C PRO A 65 -15.34 -3.91 -5.68
N PRO A 66 -16.05 -4.62 -6.57
CA PRO A 66 -15.44 -5.19 -7.77
C PRO A 66 -14.75 -4.17 -8.67
N ALA A 67 -15.30 -2.96 -8.78
CA ALA A 67 -14.71 -1.86 -9.56
C ALA A 67 -13.36 -1.39 -9.01
N ASP A 68 -13.13 -1.53 -7.71
CA ASP A 68 -11.99 -0.99 -7.00
C ASP A 68 -10.86 -2.02 -6.88
N VAL A 69 -11.20 -3.32 -6.94
CA VAL A 69 -10.29 -4.44 -6.70
C VAL A 69 -9.03 -4.36 -7.55
N GLN A 70 -9.19 -4.15 -8.85
CA GLN A 70 -8.06 -4.16 -9.78
C GLN A 70 -7.09 -3.01 -9.51
N MET A 71 -7.60 -1.80 -9.27
CA MET A 71 -6.76 -0.62 -9.02
C MET A 71 -5.98 -0.77 -7.71
N ILE A 72 -6.62 -1.29 -6.66
CA ILE A 72 -6.00 -1.50 -5.37
C ILE A 72 -4.96 -2.61 -5.43
N LEU A 73 -5.27 -3.73 -6.10
CA LEU A 73 -4.30 -4.81 -6.28
C LEU A 73 -3.10 -4.37 -7.11
N LYS A 74 -3.29 -3.55 -8.15
CA LYS A 74 -2.19 -2.94 -8.90
C LYS A 74 -1.29 -2.11 -7.98
N HIS A 75 -1.85 -1.30 -7.09
CA HIS A 75 -1.09 -0.51 -6.12
C HIS A 75 -0.22 -1.40 -5.22
N GLU A 76 -0.79 -2.43 -4.60
CA GLU A 76 -0.05 -3.36 -3.73
C GLU A 76 1.02 -4.17 -4.49
N ILE A 77 0.74 -4.53 -5.74
CA ILE A 77 1.68 -5.25 -6.61
C ILE A 77 2.87 -4.36 -7.01
N VAL A 78 2.64 -3.07 -7.23
CA VAL A 78 3.73 -2.12 -7.48
C VAL A 78 4.64 -1.99 -6.26
N HIS A 79 4.08 -1.89 -5.03
CA HIS A 79 4.86 -1.93 -3.79
C HIS A 79 5.70 -3.20 -3.67
N PHE A 80 5.11 -4.35 -4.03
CA PHE A 80 5.82 -5.62 -4.05
C PHE A 80 6.98 -5.62 -5.05
N LYS A 81 6.73 -5.19 -6.29
CA LYS A 81 7.76 -5.11 -7.34
C LYS A 81 8.96 -4.26 -6.94
N ARG A 82 8.70 -3.14 -6.29
CA ARG A 82 9.72 -2.16 -5.89
C ARG A 82 10.43 -2.52 -4.58
N LEU A 83 10.00 -3.59 -3.92
CA LEU A 83 10.53 -3.99 -2.61
C LEU A 83 10.38 -2.90 -1.54
N ASP A 84 9.29 -2.13 -1.58
CA ASP A 84 9.07 -0.98 -0.69
C ASP A 84 9.08 -1.37 0.80
N LEU A 85 8.71 -2.62 1.15
CA LEU A 85 8.84 -3.12 2.52
C LEU A 85 10.29 -3.12 3.01
N TRP A 86 11.23 -3.51 2.15
CA TRP A 86 12.65 -3.53 2.50
C TRP A 86 13.21 -2.13 2.67
N TRP A 87 12.82 -1.19 1.83
CA TRP A 87 13.18 0.20 1.97
C TRP A 87 12.60 0.82 3.24
N LYS A 88 11.35 0.52 3.59
CA LYS A 88 10.73 0.92 4.86
C LYS A 88 11.49 0.33 6.07
N LEU A 89 11.92 -0.93 6.00
CA LEU A 89 12.73 -1.54 7.05
C LEU A 89 14.10 -0.84 7.19
N LEU A 90 14.76 -0.55 6.08
CA LEU A 90 16.02 0.20 6.10
C LEU A 90 15.83 1.59 6.74
N GLY A 91 14.75 2.28 6.40
CA GLY A 91 14.39 3.56 7.01
C GLY A 91 14.25 3.46 8.54
N VAL A 92 13.58 2.42 9.04
CA VAL A 92 13.44 2.18 10.48
C VAL A 92 14.79 1.92 11.13
N ILE A 93 15.69 1.16 10.50
CA ILE A 93 17.04 0.91 11.01
C ILE A 93 17.83 2.22 11.12
N ILE A 94 17.81 3.03 10.06
CA ILE A 94 18.50 4.33 10.02
C ILE A 94 17.95 5.27 11.11
N GLN A 95 16.63 5.36 11.26
CA GLN A 95 15.98 6.15 12.31
C GLN A 95 16.36 5.66 13.72
N THR A 96 16.50 4.36 13.91
CA THR A 96 16.89 3.78 15.20
C THR A 96 18.33 4.14 15.55
N ILE A 97 19.25 4.07 14.60
CA ILE A 97 20.65 4.42 14.79
C ILE A 97 20.81 5.93 15.04
N HIS A 98 20.07 6.74 14.29
CA HIS A 98 20.12 8.20 14.33
C HIS A 98 18.91 8.82 15.01
N TRP A 99 18.37 8.18 16.06
CA TRP A 99 17.11 8.55 16.70
C TRP A 99 17.03 10.03 17.16
N GLY A 100 18.16 10.61 17.57
CA GLY A 100 18.27 12.00 18.01
C GLY A 100 18.42 13.02 16.88
N ASN A 101 18.53 12.60 15.61
CA ASN A 101 18.71 13.51 14.48
C ASN A 101 17.40 13.80 13.74
N PRO A 102 16.81 15.01 13.86
CA PRO A 102 15.54 15.34 13.23
C PRO A 102 15.59 15.32 11.70
N ILE A 103 16.75 15.52 11.09
CA ILE A 103 16.92 15.49 9.63
C ILE A 103 16.62 14.09 9.09
N VAL A 104 17.05 13.05 9.80
CA VAL A 104 16.79 11.67 9.40
C VAL A 104 15.28 11.35 9.38
N TRP A 105 14.56 11.84 10.37
CA TRP A 105 13.11 11.70 10.42
C TRP A 105 12.41 12.41 9.26
N LEU A 106 12.88 13.60 8.92
CA LEU A 106 12.36 14.36 7.79
C LEU A 106 12.61 13.62 6.47
N LEU A 107 13.84 13.15 6.23
CA LEU A 107 14.20 12.40 5.03
C LEU A 107 13.40 11.11 4.88
N CYS A 108 13.20 10.36 5.95
CA CYS A 108 12.38 9.13 5.91
C CYS A 108 10.91 9.45 5.60
N ASN A 109 10.38 10.54 6.13
CA ASN A 109 9.02 11.00 5.81
C ASN A 109 8.86 11.39 4.34
N ASP A 110 9.84 12.09 3.79
CA ASP A 110 9.84 12.49 2.39
C ASP A 110 10.00 11.27 1.47
N PHE A 111 10.90 10.35 1.83
CA PHE A 111 11.04 9.09 1.12
C PHE A 111 9.72 8.32 1.05
N GLU A 112 9.00 8.18 2.17
CA GLU A 112 7.69 7.54 2.20
C GLU A 112 6.69 8.23 1.27
N PHE A 113 6.65 9.56 1.30
CA PHE A 113 5.78 10.34 0.43
C PHE A 113 6.09 10.13 -1.05
N TYR A 114 7.36 10.16 -1.43
CA TYR A 114 7.76 9.94 -2.83
C TYR A 114 7.56 8.50 -3.27
N ALA A 115 7.77 7.52 -2.40
CA ALA A 115 7.49 6.12 -2.68
C ALA A 115 6.00 5.90 -3.02
N GLU A 116 5.09 6.46 -2.20
CA GLU A 116 3.65 6.39 -2.44
C GLU A 116 3.26 7.13 -3.73
N THR A 117 3.77 8.36 -3.93
CA THR A 117 3.46 9.16 -5.13
C THR A 117 3.92 8.47 -6.41
N SER A 118 5.09 7.86 -6.38
CA SER A 118 5.64 7.11 -7.53
C SER A 118 4.86 5.81 -7.78
N CYS A 119 4.36 5.14 -6.72
CA CYS A 119 3.47 4.00 -6.84
C CYS A 119 2.16 4.41 -7.54
N ASP A 120 1.52 5.48 -7.05
CA ASP A 120 0.32 6.03 -7.68
C ASP A 120 0.54 6.38 -9.15
N ALA A 121 1.70 6.99 -9.50
CA ALA A 121 2.02 7.33 -10.88
C ALA A 121 2.01 6.11 -11.80
N GLN A 122 2.57 4.99 -11.34
CA GLN A 122 2.58 3.75 -12.11
C GLN A 122 1.18 3.17 -12.30
N VAL A 123 0.32 3.28 -11.28
CA VAL A 123 -1.07 2.78 -11.38
C VAL A 123 -1.89 3.63 -12.36
N VAL A 124 -1.76 4.95 -12.31
CA VAL A 124 -2.59 5.85 -13.15
C VAL A 124 -2.05 6.08 -14.55
N HIS A 125 -0.83 5.61 -14.84
CA HIS A 125 -0.17 5.86 -16.12
C HIS A 125 -1.01 5.45 -17.33
N ASN A 126 -1.68 4.30 -17.24
CA ASN A 126 -2.50 3.74 -18.33
C ASN A 126 -4.00 3.99 -18.12
N LEU A 127 -4.40 4.84 -17.17
CA LEU A 127 -5.80 5.16 -16.93
C LEU A 127 -6.21 6.40 -17.73
N ASP A 128 -7.43 6.37 -18.24
CA ASP A 128 -8.11 7.53 -18.80
C ASP A 128 -8.47 8.55 -17.70
N HIS A 129 -9.04 9.67 -18.10
CA HIS A 129 -9.39 10.75 -17.18
C HIS A 129 -10.38 10.32 -16.07
N ASP A 130 -11.37 9.49 -16.43
CA ASP A 130 -12.37 9.03 -15.47
C ASP A 130 -11.82 7.94 -14.56
N GLY A 131 -10.94 7.07 -15.05
CA GLY A 131 -10.19 6.12 -14.25
C GLY A 131 -9.28 6.81 -13.23
N ARG A 132 -8.63 7.92 -13.60
CA ARG A 132 -7.81 8.73 -12.66
C ARG A 132 -8.65 9.36 -11.57
N LYS A 133 -9.85 9.86 -11.86
CA LYS A 133 -10.79 10.39 -10.86
C LYS A 133 -11.25 9.28 -9.91
N SER A 134 -11.63 8.12 -10.46
CA SER A 134 -12.03 6.95 -9.66
C SER A 134 -10.91 6.51 -8.73
N TYR A 135 -9.67 6.44 -9.22
CA TYR A 135 -8.50 6.13 -8.40
C TYR A 135 -8.26 7.17 -7.29
N GLY A 136 -8.39 8.46 -7.60
CA GLY A 136 -8.30 9.54 -6.60
C GLY A 136 -9.34 9.39 -5.49
N TYR A 137 -10.58 9.01 -5.83
CA TYR A 137 -11.63 8.72 -4.86
C TYR A 137 -11.27 7.52 -3.96
N LEU A 138 -10.72 6.45 -4.55
CA LEU A 138 -10.24 5.29 -3.81
C LEU A 138 -9.15 5.65 -2.81
N LEU A 139 -8.18 6.48 -3.19
CA LEU A 139 -7.13 6.94 -2.27
C LEU A 139 -7.72 7.67 -1.06
N ILE A 140 -8.77 8.47 -1.24
CA ILE A 140 -9.45 9.16 -0.13
C ILE A 140 -10.12 8.15 0.80
N LEU A 141 -10.84 7.18 0.23
CA LEU A 141 -11.58 6.15 0.96
C LEU A 141 -10.65 5.30 1.82
N TYR A 142 -9.59 4.78 1.22
CA TYR A 142 -8.64 3.88 1.89
C TYR A 142 -7.69 4.59 2.84
N SER A 143 -7.35 5.86 2.60
CA SER A 143 -6.54 6.65 3.54
C SER A 143 -7.21 6.86 4.90
N LYS A 144 -8.55 6.93 4.92
CA LYS A 144 -9.32 7.02 6.18
C LYS A 144 -9.22 5.72 6.99
N SER A 145 -9.18 4.58 6.31
CA SER A 145 -9.08 3.27 6.94
C SER A 145 -7.70 3.01 7.56
N GLN A 146 -6.63 3.37 6.85
CA GLN A 146 -5.26 3.18 7.34
C GLN A 146 -4.91 3.98 8.59
N ARG A 147 -5.54 5.15 8.80
CA ARG A 147 -5.29 5.98 9.99
C ARG A 147 -5.65 5.31 11.31
N LYS A 148 -6.59 4.36 11.31
CA LYS A 148 -6.98 3.63 12.52
C LYS A 148 -5.93 2.59 12.95
N LEU A 149 -5.03 2.20 12.06
CA LEU A 149 -4.06 1.12 12.28
C LEU A 149 -2.66 1.60 12.69
N ASN A 150 -2.33 2.86 12.45
CA ASN A 150 -1.02 3.44 12.76
C ASN A 150 -1.10 4.56 13.79
N PRO A 151 -1.22 4.25 15.08
CA PRO A 151 -1.02 5.23 16.14
C PRO A 151 0.48 5.32 16.52
N MET A 152 1.41 5.28 15.57
CA MET A 152 2.77 5.66 15.93
C MET A 152 2.82 7.20 16.01
N PRO A 153 3.07 7.76 17.20
CA PRO A 153 3.34 9.18 17.35
C PRO A 153 4.77 9.47 16.85
N GLY A 154 4.96 9.36 15.55
CA GLY A 154 6.12 9.93 14.89
C GLY A 154 5.84 11.39 14.64
N ILE A 155 6.85 12.24 14.81
CA ILE A 155 6.82 13.65 14.46
C ILE A 155 6.63 13.72 12.94
N SER A 156 5.39 13.69 12.49
CA SER A 156 5.07 13.95 11.10
C SER A 156 4.95 15.47 10.95
N PHE A 157 5.98 16.12 10.43
CA PHE A 157 5.99 17.55 10.14
C PHE A 157 4.92 17.96 9.11
N ILE A 158 4.46 17.01 8.30
CA ILE A 158 3.39 17.22 7.32
C ILE A 158 2.20 16.33 7.70
N SER A 159 1.02 16.97 7.88
CA SER A 159 -0.21 16.24 8.16
C SER A 159 -0.47 15.18 7.09
N SER A 160 -0.91 13.99 7.49
CA SER A 160 -1.34 12.93 6.56
C SER A 160 -2.40 13.41 5.55
N ARG A 161 -3.20 14.44 5.93
CA ARG A 161 -4.17 15.06 5.02
C ARG A 161 -3.50 15.86 3.92
N GLU A 162 -2.42 16.58 4.22
CA GLU A 162 -1.68 17.36 3.22
C GLU A 162 -0.93 16.43 2.26
N LYS A 163 -0.31 15.37 2.77
CA LYS A 163 0.33 14.35 1.93
C LYS A 163 -0.68 13.75 0.94
N LEU A 164 -1.88 13.40 1.41
CA LEU A 164 -2.94 12.87 0.56
C LEU A 164 -3.43 13.90 -0.48
N LYS A 165 -3.68 15.14 -0.06
CA LYS A 165 -4.07 16.22 -0.99
C LYS A 165 -3.03 16.42 -2.08
N ARG A 166 -1.73 16.46 -1.72
CA ARG A 166 -0.64 16.61 -2.69
C ARG A 166 -0.58 15.41 -3.66
N ARG A 167 -0.75 14.17 -3.19
CA ARG A 167 -0.83 12.97 -4.04
C ARG A 167 -1.95 13.09 -5.07
N ILE A 168 -3.16 13.45 -4.64
CA ILE A 168 -4.33 13.61 -5.51
C ILE A 168 -4.12 14.74 -6.51
N TYR A 169 -3.62 15.91 -6.04
CA TYR A 169 -3.40 17.05 -6.91
C TYR A 169 -2.40 16.76 -8.04
N ILE A 170 -1.28 16.11 -7.71
CA ILE A 170 -0.28 15.70 -8.70
C ILE A 170 -0.92 14.79 -9.77
N LYS A 171 -1.78 13.83 -9.36
CA LYS A 171 -2.39 12.88 -10.28
C LYS A 171 -3.49 13.45 -11.18
N LEU A 172 -4.18 14.48 -10.71
CA LEU A 172 -5.17 15.19 -11.52
C LEU A 172 -4.53 16.23 -12.46
N ALA A 173 -3.33 16.73 -12.13
CA ALA A 173 -2.62 17.72 -12.92
C ALA A 173 -1.72 17.12 -14.02
N GLU A 174 -1.37 15.84 -13.95
CA GLU A 174 -0.66 15.13 -15.03
C GLU A 174 -1.61 14.94 -16.23
N LYS A 175 -1.46 15.81 -17.27
CA LYS A 175 -2.14 15.72 -18.57
C LYS A 175 -1.59 14.58 -19.41
#